data_d56df82367a272e1c575353f17819ccc
#
_entry.id   d56df82367a272e1c575353f17819ccc
#
_cell.length_a   1.000
_cell.length_b   1.000
_cell.length_c   1.000
_cell.angle_alpha   90.00
_cell.angle_beta   90.00
_cell.angle_gamma   90.00
#
_symmetry.space_group_name_H-M   'P 1'
#
loop_
_entity.id
_entity.type
_entity.pdbx_description
1 polymer ?
#
loop_
_entity_poly.entity_id
_entity_poly.type
_entity_poly.pdbx_seq_one_letter_code
_entity_poly.pdbx_strand_id
1 'polypeptide(L)'
;EYVPKIGLASVKMTPDLQNAALKLEYEVDAAEEVLGEDLIVTASVSFKGVPVAKQSVMANQKHVGTTMNVSYYGSIGLEWGVCTWTPSQPDLYDIDFAVIYKGEAVDEIGSYFAMREIRIDGPNILLNGHPLYQRLILDQGYWRDSHLTAPSEEALIEDIDKIHALGYNGLRKHQKIEDERFLYWCDVKGMLVWSEMAAAYQYSDYAVEEFAKEWMEIVRQNYNHPCIITWTPINESWGVSQVETRRVEQHFTEAVYHLTKSFDMMRPVIVNDGWEHTISDIITLHDYEEVGDTLYKRYTEYKDQIMTTE
;
A
#
# COMPACT_ATOMS: atom_id res chain seq x y z
N GLU A 1 17.04 19.29 -8.36
CA GLU A 1 16.03 19.35 -7.28
C GLU A 1 16.60 20.14 -6.11
N TYR A 2 15.86 21.11 -5.59
CA TYR A 2 16.29 21.92 -4.44
C TYR A 2 15.74 21.27 -3.17
N VAL A 3 16.58 20.84 -2.28
CA VAL A 3 16.20 20.32 -0.97
C VAL A 3 16.44 21.43 0.05
N PRO A 4 15.43 21.89 0.78
CA PRO A 4 15.61 22.92 1.81
C PRO A 4 16.48 22.37 2.95
N LYS A 5 17.23 23.27 3.64
CA LYS A 5 18.05 22.89 4.79
C LYS A 5 17.24 22.52 6.04
N ILE A 6 15.98 22.94 6.07
CA ILE A 6 14.98 22.60 7.10
C ILE A 6 13.76 22.23 6.30
N GLY A 7 13.31 21.00 6.39
CA GLY A 7 12.20 20.51 5.58
C GLY A 7 11.58 19.23 6.13
N LEU A 8 10.62 18.70 5.39
CA LEU A 8 9.95 17.46 5.69
C LEU A 8 10.58 16.34 4.85
N ALA A 9 11.33 15.44 5.49
CA ALA A 9 11.97 14.32 4.81
C ALA A 9 10.97 13.23 4.40
N SER A 10 10.01 12.92 5.27
CA SER A 10 8.95 11.96 4.98
C SER A 10 7.72 12.19 5.85
N VAL A 11 6.58 11.70 5.38
CA VAL A 11 5.34 11.61 6.16
C VAL A 11 4.69 10.26 5.97
N LYS A 12 4.31 9.62 7.08
CA LYS A 12 3.49 8.41 7.08
C LYS A 12 2.07 8.79 7.47
N MET A 13 1.12 8.53 6.57
CA MET A 13 -0.30 8.85 6.70
C MET A 13 -1.12 7.59 6.95
N THR A 14 -1.65 7.43 8.16
CA THR A 14 -2.44 6.24 8.53
C THR A 14 -3.89 6.64 8.77
N PRO A 15 -4.82 6.29 7.87
CA PRO A 15 -6.24 6.53 8.07
C PRO A 15 -6.77 5.62 9.19
N ASP A 16 -7.60 6.19 10.05
CA ASP A 16 -8.38 5.50 11.07
C ASP A 16 -9.87 5.73 10.77
N LEU A 17 -10.46 4.79 10.07
CA LEU A 17 -11.84 4.90 9.60
C LEU A 17 -12.82 4.90 10.77
N GLN A 18 -12.57 4.10 11.81
CA GLN A 18 -13.43 3.95 12.98
C GLN A 18 -13.59 5.26 13.77
N ASN A 19 -12.54 6.08 13.80
CA ASN A 19 -12.50 7.35 14.52
C ASN A 19 -12.62 8.58 13.59
N ALA A 20 -12.83 8.37 12.28
CA ALA A 20 -12.83 9.44 11.27
C ALA A 20 -11.56 10.32 11.41
N ALA A 21 -10.41 9.70 11.59
CA ALA A 21 -9.16 10.37 11.91
C ALA A 21 -8.02 9.98 10.96
N LEU A 22 -7.06 10.89 10.83
CA LEU A 22 -5.80 10.66 10.13
C LEU A 22 -4.66 10.81 11.13
N LYS A 23 -3.88 9.73 11.30
CA LYS A 23 -2.62 9.78 12.04
C LYS A 23 -1.51 10.17 11.08
N LEU A 24 -0.72 11.14 11.48
CA LEU A 24 0.43 11.68 10.76
C LEU A 24 1.70 11.46 11.57
N GLU A 25 2.71 10.85 10.96
CA GLU A 25 4.02 10.65 11.56
C GLU A 25 5.05 11.29 10.60
N TYR A 26 5.73 12.32 11.09
CA TYR A 26 6.66 13.14 10.32
C TYR A 26 8.10 12.77 10.64
N GLU A 27 8.94 12.74 9.61
CA GLU A 27 10.39 12.81 9.74
C GLU A 27 10.86 14.18 9.24
N VAL A 28 11.43 14.98 10.12
CA VAL A 28 11.89 16.33 9.82
C VAL A 28 13.40 16.31 9.58
N ASP A 29 13.81 16.82 8.44
CA ASP A 29 15.23 17.05 8.14
C ASP A 29 15.62 18.46 8.62
N ALA A 30 16.30 18.48 9.75
CA ALA A 30 16.83 19.69 10.36
C ALA A 30 18.03 19.36 11.26
N ALA A 31 18.92 20.32 11.45
CA ALA A 31 20.00 20.22 12.43
C ALA A 31 19.43 20.20 13.86
N GLU A 32 20.10 19.51 14.78
CA GLU A 32 19.64 19.34 16.17
C GLU A 32 19.35 20.68 16.88
N GLU A 33 20.15 21.71 16.60
CA GLU A 33 19.97 23.06 17.16
C GLU A 33 18.75 23.82 16.64
N VAL A 34 18.10 23.32 15.59
CA VAL A 34 16.89 23.92 14.99
C VAL A 34 15.63 23.30 15.61
N LEU A 35 15.74 22.08 16.12
CA LEU A 35 14.61 21.38 16.74
C LEU A 35 14.16 22.08 18.02
N GLY A 36 12.87 22.34 18.16
CA GLY A 36 12.34 22.99 19.35
C GLY A 36 11.06 23.82 19.09
N GLU A 37 10.80 24.77 19.96
CA GLU A 37 9.56 25.55 19.99
C GLU A 37 9.34 26.41 18.73
N ASP A 38 10.42 26.83 18.07
CA ASP A 38 10.38 27.67 16.87
C ASP A 38 10.13 26.87 15.58
N LEU A 39 10.18 25.53 15.64
CA LEU A 39 9.97 24.64 14.48
C LEU A 39 8.63 23.93 14.59
N ILE A 40 7.74 24.23 13.65
CA ILE A 40 6.37 23.73 13.63
C ILE A 40 6.07 23.08 12.27
N VAL A 41 5.49 21.88 12.27
CA VAL A 41 4.90 21.26 11.09
C VAL A 41 3.39 21.44 11.14
N THR A 42 2.83 22.01 10.09
CA THR A 42 1.38 22.20 9.94
C THR A 42 0.86 21.35 8.79
N ALA A 43 -0.23 20.62 9.01
CA ALA A 43 -1.00 19.94 7.99
C ALA A 43 -2.36 20.60 7.80
N SER A 44 -2.75 20.89 6.57
CA SER A 44 -4.04 21.44 6.18
C SER A 44 -4.74 20.51 5.21
N VAL A 45 -5.91 19.98 5.58
CA VAL A 45 -6.68 19.01 4.80
C VAL A 45 -7.87 19.70 4.13
N SER A 46 -8.08 19.40 2.86
CA SER A 46 -9.30 19.76 2.13
C SER A 46 -9.87 18.56 1.38
N PHE A 47 -11.17 18.64 1.04
CA PHE A 47 -11.84 17.64 0.21
C PHE A 47 -12.63 18.37 -0.88
N LYS A 48 -12.27 18.12 -2.13
CA LYS A 48 -12.88 18.81 -3.31
C LYS A 48 -12.90 20.33 -3.14
N GLY A 49 -11.79 20.89 -2.62
CA GLY A 49 -11.63 22.32 -2.39
C GLY A 49 -12.31 22.87 -1.13
N VAL A 50 -13.00 22.04 -0.35
CA VAL A 50 -13.62 22.44 0.92
C VAL A 50 -12.66 22.16 2.07
N PRO A 51 -12.28 23.15 2.90
CA PRO A 51 -11.46 22.91 4.08
C PRO A 51 -12.10 21.92 5.05
N VAL A 52 -11.32 20.92 5.49
CA VAL A 52 -11.78 19.85 6.39
C VAL A 52 -11.16 20.00 7.77
N ALA A 53 -9.83 20.06 7.85
CA ALA A 53 -9.11 20.10 9.11
C ALA A 53 -7.76 20.81 8.96
N LYS A 54 -7.24 21.32 10.08
CA LYS A 54 -5.89 21.87 10.17
C LYS A 54 -5.30 21.53 11.53
N GLN A 55 -4.06 21.04 11.54
CA GLN A 55 -3.36 20.65 12.76
C GLN A 55 -1.91 21.08 12.66
N SER A 56 -1.35 21.53 13.78
CA SER A 56 0.07 21.85 13.90
C SER A 56 0.70 21.06 15.02
N VAL A 57 1.96 20.68 14.85
CA VAL A 57 2.78 20.00 15.85
C VAL A 57 4.16 20.67 15.92
N MET A 58 4.67 20.82 17.13
CA MET A 58 6.03 21.28 17.37
C MET A 58 7.02 20.17 17.06
N ALA A 59 8.05 20.46 16.28
CA ALA A 59 9.13 19.54 15.97
C ALA A 59 10.30 19.70 16.96
N ASN A 60 10.15 19.14 18.14
CA ASN A 60 11.18 19.12 19.19
C ASN A 60 12.16 17.92 19.05
N GLN A 61 11.95 17.07 18.08
CA GLN A 61 12.79 15.95 17.68
C GLN A 61 12.55 15.63 16.20
N LYS A 62 13.43 14.86 15.58
CA LYS A 62 13.31 14.52 14.14
C LYS A 62 12.03 13.77 13.79
N HIS A 63 11.57 12.91 14.69
CA HIS A 63 10.34 12.14 14.48
C HIS A 63 9.24 12.67 15.40
N VAL A 64 8.24 13.30 14.83
CA VAL A 64 7.07 13.81 15.55
C VAL A 64 5.79 13.36 14.87
N GLY A 65 4.69 13.35 15.62
CA GLY A 65 3.42 12.92 15.06
C GLY A 65 2.23 13.59 15.71
N THR A 66 1.12 13.52 15.03
CA THR A 66 -0.17 14.01 15.50
C THR A 66 -1.30 13.17 14.92
N THR A 67 -2.49 13.31 15.50
CA THR A 67 -3.72 12.71 14.95
C THR A 67 -4.75 13.82 14.83
N MET A 68 -5.40 13.91 13.67
CA MET A 68 -6.42 14.92 13.39
C MET A 68 -7.73 14.24 12.99
N ASN A 69 -8.87 14.77 13.46
CA ASN A 69 -10.18 14.37 12.97
C ASN A 69 -10.41 14.99 11.59
N VAL A 70 -10.86 14.18 10.64
CA VAL A 70 -11.12 14.60 9.25
C VAL A 70 -12.60 14.53 8.85
N SER A 71 -13.49 14.40 9.83
CA SER A 71 -14.91 14.63 9.59
C SER A 71 -15.20 16.12 9.39
N TYR A 72 -16.17 16.44 8.54
CA TYR A 72 -16.57 17.81 8.24
C TYR A 72 -18.06 17.89 7.94
N TYR A 73 -18.61 19.08 7.76
CA TYR A 73 -20.04 19.26 7.55
C TYR A 73 -20.61 18.45 6.38
N GLY A 74 -19.88 18.34 5.27
CA GLY A 74 -20.27 17.56 4.09
C GLY A 74 -20.25 16.04 4.27
N SER A 75 -19.66 15.52 5.34
CA SER A 75 -19.61 14.09 5.68
C SER A 75 -20.67 13.65 6.72
N ILE A 76 -21.51 14.58 7.17
CA ILE A 76 -22.58 14.29 8.12
C ILE A 76 -23.61 13.34 7.48
N GLY A 77 -23.86 12.23 8.16
CA GLY A 77 -24.78 11.19 7.69
C GLY A 77 -24.14 10.11 6.81
N LEU A 78 -22.87 10.24 6.45
CA LEU A 78 -22.12 9.13 5.85
C LEU A 78 -21.84 8.05 6.90
N GLU A 79 -21.76 6.80 6.47
CA GLU A 79 -21.59 5.64 7.35
C GLU A 79 -20.42 5.77 8.32
N TRP A 80 -19.29 6.30 7.84
CA TRP A 80 -18.06 6.47 8.61
C TRP A 80 -17.79 7.92 9.05
N GLY A 81 -18.71 8.84 8.77
CA GLY A 81 -18.51 10.28 9.03
C GLY A 81 -17.42 10.92 8.16
N VAL A 82 -16.97 10.24 7.10
CA VAL A 82 -15.96 10.67 6.13
C VAL A 82 -16.30 10.15 4.74
N CYS A 83 -15.79 10.80 3.68
CA CYS A 83 -15.84 10.25 2.33
C CYS A 83 -14.79 9.15 2.20
N THR A 84 -15.21 7.93 1.87
CA THR A 84 -14.32 6.78 1.77
C THR A 84 -13.88 6.52 0.33
N TRP A 85 -12.66 6.04 0.16
CA TRP A 85 -12.14 5.58 -1.12
C TRP A 85 -12.64 4.18 -1.43
N THR A 86 -13.16 3.98 -2.63
CA THR A 86 -13.52 2.65 -3.20
C THR A 86 -13.19 2.61 -4.69
N PRO A 87 -13.10 1.43 -5.33
CA PRO A 87 -12.92 1.34 -6.78
C PRO A 87 -13.96 2.10 -7.61
N SER A 88 -15.20 2.16 -7.16
CA SER A 88 -16.29 2.88 -7.86
C SER A 88 -16.38 4.36 -7.49
N GLN A 89 -15.78 4.75 -6.40
CA GLN A 89 -15.75 6.14 -5.89
C GLN A 89 -14.39 6.41 -5.24
N PRO A 90 -13.36 6.69 -6.04
CA PRO A 90 -11.99 6.88 -5.55
C PRO A 90 -11.79 8.29 -4.98
N ASP A 91 -12.50 8.58 -3.89
CA ASP A 91 -12.42 9.87 -3.21
C ASP A 91 -11.08 10.05 -2.51
N LEU A 92 -10.36 11.10 -2.90
CA LEU A 92 -9.07 11.51 -2.31
C LEU A 92 -9.23 12.85 -1.60
N TYR A 93 -8.56 13.00 -0.48
CA TYR A 93 -8.41 14.24 0.25
C TYR A 93 -7.08 14.88 -0.12
N ASP A 94 -7.07 16.18 -0.37
CA ASP A 94 -5.84 16.95 -0.51
C ASP A 94 -5.28 17.26 0.88
N ILE A 95 -3.96 17.24 1.02
CA ILE A 95 -3.27 17.62 2.24
C ILE A 95 -2.03 18.45 1.89
N ASP A 96 -1.94 19.63 2.46
CA ASP A 96 -0.80 20.51 2.33
C ASP A 96 -0.02 20.55 3.64
N PHE A 97 1.28 20.37 3.56
CA PHE A 97 2.20 20.49 4.68
C PHE A 97 3.00 21.78 4.57
N ALA A 98 3.18 22.45 5.69
CA ALA A 98 4.09 23.60 5.80
C ALA A 98 5.02 23.39 7.00
N VAL A 99 6.32 23.48 6.76
CA VAL A 99 7.34 23.54 7.80
C VAL A 99 7.63 25.01 8.10
N ILE A 100 7.35 25.43 9.32
CA ILE A 100 7.46 26.81 9.76
C ILE A 100 8.61 26.91 10.76
N TYR A 101 9.60 27.77 10.50
CA TYR A 101 10.71 28.03 11.40
C TYR A 101 10.76 29.52 11.73
N LYS A 102 10.71 29.86 13.02
CA LYS A 102 10.69 31.25 13.52
C LYS A 102 9.60 32.14 12.88
N GLY A 103 8.45 31.50 12.58
CA GLY A 103 7.28 32.21 12.01
C GLY A 103 7.28 32.31 10.48
N GLU A 104 8.30 31.83 9.78
CA GLU A 104 8.40 31.83 8.32
C GLU A 104 8.24 30.41 7.77
N ALA A 105 7.49 30.24 6.69
CA ALA A 105 7.42 28.95 5.98
C ALA A 105 8.73 28.71 5.24
N VAL A 106 9.39 27.60 5.56
CA VAL A 106 10.70 27.22 5.00
C VAL A 106 10.62 26.04 4.06
N ASP A 107 9.51 25.28 4.14
CA ASP A 107 9.19 24.19 3.22
C ASP A 107 7.67 24.06 3.09
N GLU A 108 7.18 23.80 1.87
CA GLU A 108 5.76 23.60 1.57
C GLU A 108 5.60 22.44 0.60
N ILE A 109 4.78 21.45 0.95
CA ILE A 109 4.60 20.21 0.21
C ILE A 109 3.13 19.88 0.08
N GLY A 110 2.63 19.74 -1.15
CA GLY A 110 1.30 19.20 -1.44
C GLY A 110 1.32 17.68 -1.55
N SER A 111 0.29 17.02 -1.04
CA SER A 111 0.10 15.59 -1.12
C SER A 111 -1.40 15.24 -1.07
N TYR A 112 -1.71 13.95 -0.99
CA TYR A 112 -3.09 13.46 -0.84
C TYR A 112 -3.12 12.21 0.02
N PHE A 113 -4.31 11.85 0.49
CA PHE A 113 -4.58 10.58 1.16
C PHE A 113 -6.02 10.13 0.90
N ALA A 114 -6.33 8.92 1.30
CA ALA A 114 -7.70 8.42 1.28
C ALA A 114 -8.12 7.84 2.64
N MET A 115 -9.38 8.00 2.97
CA MET A 115 -10.00 7.33 4.11
C MET A 115 -10.50 5.96 3.63
N ARG A 116 -9.80 4.90 4.05
CA ARG A 116 -10.18 3.52 3.74
C ARG A 116 -9.63 2.54 4.78
N GLU A 117 -10.28 1.38 4.90
CA GLU A 117 -9.86 0.24 5.71
C GLU A 117 -9.93 -1.05 4.87
N ILE A 118 -8.90 -1.88 4.93
CA ILE A 118 -8.95 -3.27 4.47
C ILE A 118 -8.94 -4.18 5.70
N ARG A 119 -9.88 -5.10 5.77
CA ARG A 119 -9.97 -6.06 6.87
C ARG A 119 -10.34 -7.45 6.35
N ILE A 120 -9.87 -8.47 7.06
CA ILE A 120 -10.29 -9.86 6.86
C ILE A 120 -11.28 -10.21 7.96
N ASP A 121 -12.43 -10.77 7.58
CA ASP A 121 -13.45 -11.28 8.48
C ASP A 121 -13.88 -12.68 8.03
N GLY A 122 -13.33 -13.69 8.71
CA GLY A 122 -13.46 -15.08 8.28
C GLY A 122 -12.95 -15.27 6.85
N PRO A 123 -13.78 -15.78 5.92
CA PRO A 123 -13.38 -15.97 4.52
C PRO A 123 -13.51 -14.70 3.67
N ASN A 124 -13.97 -13.59 4.24
CA ASN A 124 -14.26 -12.38 3.48
C ASN A 124 -13.16 -11.34 3.62
N ILE A 125 -12.80 -10.72 2.50
CA ILE A 125 -12.01 -9.50 2.47
C ILE A 125 -12.99 -8.33 2.42
N LEU A 126 -12.87 -7.41 3.36
CA LEU A 126 -13.73 -6.25 3.47
C LEU A 126 -12.98 -4.98 3.12
N LEU A 127 -13.58 -4.13 2.28
CA LEU A 127 -13.17 -2.76 2.05
C LEU A 127 -14.18 -1.84 2.75
N ASN A 128 -13.73 -1.02 3.68
CA ASN A 128 -14.58 -0.10 4.46
C ASN A 128 -15.76 -0.82 5.14
N GLY A 129 -15.55 -2.05 5.64
CA GLY A 129 -16.57 -2.86 6.27
C GLY A 129 -17.48 -3.67 5.32
N HIS A 130 -17.36 -3.47 4.00
CA HIS A 130 -18.20 -4.16 3.00
C HIS A 130 -17.41 -5.24 2.24
N PRO A 131 -18.02 -6.40 1.94
CA PRO A 131 -17.37 -7.47 1.19
C PRO A 131 -16.84 -6.97 -0.16
N LEU A 132 -15.56 -7.25 -0.42
CA LEU A 132 -14.88 -6.90 -1.65
C LEU A 132 -14.57 -8.17 -2.46
N TYR A 133 -15.23 -8.34 -3.60
CA TYR A 133 -14.84 -9.36 -4.56
C TYR A 133 -13.77 -8.80 -5.50
N GLN A 134 -12.58 -9.35 -5.41
CA GLN A 134 -11.42 -8.91 -6.18
C GLN A 134 -11.36 -9.66 -7.52
N ARG A 135 -11.40 -8.93 -8.62
CA ARG A 135 -11.16 -9.41 -9.97
C ARG A 135 -9.89 -8.73 -10.48
N LEU A 136 -8.75 -9.38 -10.22
CA LEU A 136 -7.44 -8.84 -10.53
C LEU A 136 -6.88 -9.49 -11.79
N ILE A 137 -6.23 -8.69 -12.63
CA ILE A 137 -5.40 -9.20 -13.71
C ILE A 137 -3.95 -9.31 -13.22
N LEU A 138 -3.22 -10.32 -13.68
CA LEU A 138 -1.76 -10.38 -13.51
C LEU A 138 -1.12 -9.40 -14.50
N ASP A 139 -0.33 -8.47 -13.99
CA ASP A 139 0.35 -7.45 -14.78
C ASP A 139 1.85 -7.40 -14.43
N GLN A 140 2.70 -7.66 -15.41
CA GLN A 140 4.15 -7.64 -15.24
C GLN A 140 4.77 -6.27 -15.61
N GLY A 141 4.00 -5.34 -16.14
CA GLY A 141 4.46 -4.01 -16.53
C GLY A 141 5.55 -4.02 -17.61
N TYR A 142 5.41 -4.89 -18.62
CA TYR A 142 6.29 -4.92 -19.78
C TYR A 142 5.73 -4.08 -20.93
N TRP A 143 6.62 -3.33 -21.56
CA TRP A 143 6.31 -2.46 -22.68
C TRP A 143 7.10 -2.90 -23.91
N ARG A 144 6.46 -2.86 -25.10
CA ARG A 144 7.03 -3.38 -26.34
C ARG A 144 8.39 -2.77 -26.67
N ASP A 145 8.51 -1.46 -26.55
CA ASP A 145 9.68 -0.71 -27.06
C ASP A 145 10.62 -0.24 -25.94
N SER A 146 10.14 -0.18 -24.70
CA SER A 146 10.88 0.33 -23.53
C SER A 146 11.07 -0.68 -22.40
N HIS A 147 10.66 -1.91 -22.62
CA HIS A 147 10.78 -3.03 -21.67
C HIS A 147 10.08 -2.77 -20.33
N LEU A 148 10.83 -2.55 -19.25
CA LEU A 148 10.28 -2.39 -17.89
C LEU A 148 9.87 -0.95 -17.55
N THR A 149 10.18 0.02 -18.41
CA THR A 149 9.87 1.43 -18.19
C THR A 149 8.71 1.84 -19.08
N ALA A 150 7.66 2.43 -18.50
CA ALA A 150 6.56 2.96 -19.29
C ALA A 150 7.05 4.02 -20.29
N PRO A 151 6.57 4.02 -21.53
CA PRO A 151 7.02 4.99 -22.54
C PRO A 151 6.56 6.42 -22.25
N SER A 152 5.44 6.59 -21.54
CA SER A 152 4.92 7.89 -21.11
C SER A 152 3.92 7.71 -19.97
N GLU A 153 3.49 8.81 -19.34
CA GLU A 153 2.45 8.81 -18.33
C GLU A 153 1.08 8.44 -18.91
N GLU A 154 0.78 8.91 -20.12
CA GLU A 154 -0.45 8.56 -20.83
C GLU A 154 -0.56 7.05 -21.08
N ALA A 155 0.57 6.37 -21.31
CA ALA A 155 0.59 4.92 -21.47
C ALA A 155 0.22 4.19 -20.17
N LEU A 156 0.66 4.70 -19.02
CA LEU A 156 0.24 4.17 -17.69
C LEU A 156 -1.27 4.33 -17.48
N ILE A 157 -1.80 5.51 -17.84
CA ILE A 157 -3.24 5.81 -17.74
C ILE A 157 -4.05 4.90 -18.64
N GLU A 158 -3.62 4.75 -19.91
CA GLU A 158 -4.28 3.91 -20.90
C GLU A 158 -4.31 2.43 -20.48
N ASP A 159 -3.25 1.95 -19.84
CA ASP A 159 -3.17 0.58 -19.35
C ASP A 159 -4.21 0.31 -18.26
N ILE A 160 -4.31 1.21 -17.28
CA ILE A 160 -5.34 1.15 -16.22
C ILE A 160 -6.75 1.19 -16.84
N ASP A 161 -7.00 2.07 -17.83
CA ASP A 161 -8.29 2.19 -18.49
C ASP A 161 -8.67 0.92 -19.26
N LYS A 162 -7.72 0.26 -19.91
CA LYS A 162 -7.92 -1.03 -20.57
C LYS A 162 -8.28 -2.13 -19.57
N ILE A 163 -7.60 -2.19 -18.43
CA ILE A 163 -7.89 -3.14 -17.36
C ILE A 163 -9.33 -2.95 -16.86
N HIS A 164 -9.76 -1.72 -16.60
CA HIS A 164 -11.15 -1.41 -16.24
C HIS A 164 -12.14 -1.80 -17.33
N ALA A 165 -11.84 -1.50 -18.60
CA ALA A 165 -12.70 -1.82 -19.72
C ALA A 165 -12.92 -3.34 -19.90
N LEU A 166 -11.98 -4.17 -19.46
CA LEU A 166 -12.11 -5.63 -19.43
C LEU A 166 -12.94 -6.14 -18.21
N GLY A 167 -13.37 -5.25 -17.32
CA GLY A 167 -14.20 -5.60 -16.16
C GLY A 167 -13.42 -5.99 -14.90
N TYR A 168 -12.11 -5.82 -14.89
CA TYR A 168 -11.29 -5.97 -13.69
C TYR A 168 -11.45 -4.75 -12.78
N ASN A 169 -11.32 -4.97 -11.47
CA ASN A 169 -11.31 -3.88 -10.48
C ASN A 169 -9.93 -3.69 -9.82
N GLY A 170 -8.93 -4.42 -10.30
CA GLY A 170 -7.58 -4.34 -9.78
C GLY A 170 -6.59 -5.17 -10.59
N LEU A 171 -5.37 -5.16 -10.12
CA LEU A 171 -4.25 -5.92 -10.68
C LEU A 171 -3.32 -6.44 -9.57
N ARG A 172 -2.63 -7.51 -9.88
CA ARG A 172 -1.45 -7.95 -9.14
C ARG A 172 -0.23 -7.55 -9.98
N LYS A 173 0.56 -6.61 -9.48
CA LYS A 173 1.79 -6.21 -10.14
C LYS A 173 2.86 -7.26 -9.86
N HIS A 174 3.04 -8.18 -10.82
CA HIS A 174 3.81 -9.40 -10.65
C HIS A 174 5.32 -9.15 -10.69
N GLN A 175 5.99 -9.46 -9.60
CA GLN A 175 7.45 -9.35 -9.42
C GLN A 175 8.04 -8.00 -9.85
N LYS A 176 7.30 -6.93 -9.65
CA LYS A 176 7.71 -5.58 -10.01
C LYS A 176 7.10 -4.55 -9.05
N ILE A 177 7.94 -3.69 -8.50
CA ILE A 177 7.48 -2.46 -7.88
C ILE A 177 7.31 -1.42 -8.99
N GLU A 178 6.10 -0.92 -9.13
CA GLU A 178 5.79 -0.03 -10.23
C GLU A 178 6.15 1.44 -9.92
N ASP A 179 6.28 2.25 -10.97
CA ASP A 179 6.48 3.69 -10.90
C ASP A 179 5.41 4.35 -10.02
N GLU A 180 5.79 5.31 -9.17
CA GLU A 180 4.86 6.03 -8.29
C GLU A 180 3.73 6.73 -9.05
N ARG A 181 3.97 7.18 -10.29
CA ARG A 181 2.93 7.77 -11.15
C ARG A 181 1.85 6.75 -11.53
N PHE A 182 2.22 5.47 -11.73
CA PHE A 182 1.24 4.42 -11.95
C PHE A 182 0.37 4.21 -10.72
N LEU A 183 0.98 4.15 -9.54
CA LEU A 183 0.25 4.02 -8.28
C LEU A 183 -0.65 5.23 -8.03
N TYR A 184 -0.18 6.44 -8.31
CA TYR A 184 -1.00 7.66 -8.26
C TYR A 184 -2.26 7.54 -9.14
N TRP A 185 -2.10 7.08 -10.39
CA TRP A 185 -3.25 6.91 -11.29
C TRP A 185 -4.16 5.75 -10.88
N CYS A 186 -3.63 4.72 -10.22
CA CYS A 186 -4.44 3.69 -9.56
C CYS A 186 -5.27 4.28 -8.41
N ASP A 187 -4.68 5.17 -7.60
CA ASP A 187 -5.38 5.88 -6.52
C ASP A 187 -6.52 6.74 -7.06
N VAL A 188 -6.26 7.52 -8.12
CA VAL A 188 -7.22 8.43 -8.76
C VAL A 188 -8.33 7.69 -9.48
N LYS A 189 -8.03 6.56 -10.10
CA LYS A 189 -8.97 5.79 -10.93
C LYS A 189 -9.65 4.64 -10.19
N GLY A 190 -9.30 4.40 -8.94
CA GLY A 190 -9.92 3.32 -8.13
C GLY A 190 -9.46 1.92 -8.52
N MET A 191 -8.24 1.75 -9.01
CA MET A 191 -7.65 0.46 -9.35
C MET A 191 -7.01 -0.17 -8.11
N LEU A 192 -7.48 -1.35 -7.69
CA LEU A 192 -6.86 -2.10 -6.59
C LEU A 192 -5.51 -2.68 -7.00
N VAL A 193 -4.53 -2.63 -6.11
CA VAL A 193 -3.18 -3.15 -6.38
C VAL A 193 -2.73 -4.13 -5.31
N TRP A 194 -2.29 -5.31 -5.71
CA TRP A 194 -1.37 -6.15 -4.94
C TRP A 194 0.04 -5.77 -5.36
N SER A 195 0.83 -5.27 -4.41
CA SER A 195 2.20 -4.83 -4.66
C SER A 195 3.18 -5.94 -4.32
N GLU A 196 3.94 -6.39 -5.32
CA GLU A 196 4.77 -7.58 -5.22
C GLU A 196 6.24 -7.26 -5.48
N MET A 197 7.11 -7.86 -4.64
CA MET A 197 8.56 -7.76 -4.75
C MET A 197 9.10 -8.64 -5.88
N ALA A 198 10.15 -8.19 -6.54
CA ALA A 198 10.91 -9.04 -7.46
C ALA A 198 11.67 -10.13 -6.70
N ALA A 199 11.66 -11.35 -7.22
CA ALA A 199 12.26 -12.50 -6.56
C ALA A 199 13.80 -12.45 -6.52
N ALA A 200 14.37 -12.94 -5.43
CA ALA A 200 15.82 -13.11 -5.27
C ALA A 200 16.40 -14.34 -5.99
N TYR A 201 15.59 -15.22 -6.55
CA TYR A 201 15.86 -16.49 -7.23
C TYR A 201 16.65 -17.55 -6.44
N GLN A 202 17.61 -17.18 -5.61
CA GLN A 202 18.41 -18.11 -4.82
C GLN A 202 18.52 -17.66 -3.38
N TYR A 203 18.35 -18.61 -2.46
CA TYR A 203 18.53 -18.38 -1.03
C TYR A 203 20.03 -18.27 -0.68
N SER A 204 20.39 -17.21 0.01
CA SER A 204 21.71 -17.01 0.62
C SER A 204 21.60 -15.97 1.74
N ASP A 205 22.59 -15.91 2.63
CA ASP A 205 22.63 -14.89 3.69
C ASP A 205 22.63 -13.46 3.10
N TYR A 206 23.34 -13.26 2.00
CA TYR A 206 23.35 -12.00 1.27
C TYR A 206 21.95 -11.65 0.69
N ALA A 207 21.27 -12.64 0.08
CA ALA A 207 19.94 -12.42 -0.46
C ALA A 207 18.93 -12.09 0.65
N VAL A 208 19.02 -12.73 1.82
CA VAL A 208 18.17 -12.44 2.98
C VAL A 208 18.36 -10.99 3.44
N GLU A 209 19.61 -10.53 3.58
CA GLU A 209 19.95 -9.18 4.03
C GLU A 209 19.43 -8.11 3.06
N GLU A 210 19.79 -8.23 1.78
CA GLU A 210 19.42 -7.23 0.77
C GLU A 210 17.91 -7.23 0.49
N PHE A 211 17.28 -8.42 0.43
CA PHE A 211 15.82 -8.51 0.24
C PHE A 211 15.06 -7.84 1.39
N ALA A 212 15.42 -8.14 2.63
CA ALA A 212 14.72 -7.57 3.79
C ALA A 212 14.86 -6.03 3.82
N LYS A 213 16.05 -5.51 3.50
CA LYS A 213 16.32 -4.08 3.44
C LYS A 213 15.52 -3.40 2.33
N GLU A 214 15.61 -3.90 1.10
CA GLU A 214 14.90 -3.35 -0.06
C GLU A 214 13.38 -3.44 0.14
N TRP A 215 12.88 -4.58 0.64
CA TRP A 215 11.46 -4.74 0.93
C TRP A 215 10.92 -3.70 1.91
N MET A 216 11.67 -3.40 2.97
CA MET A 216 11.24 -2.38 3.93
C MET A 216 11.29 -0.96 3.34
N GLU A 217 12.22 -0.67 2.44
CA GLU A 217 12.24 0.59 1.69
C GLU A 217 11.02 0.71 0.78
N ILE A 218 10.66 -0.36 0.07
CA ILE A 218 9.45 -0.44 -0.78
C ILE A 218 8.17 -0.20 0.01
N VAL A 219 8.01 -0.89 1.14
CA VAL A 219 6.81 -0.71 2.00
C VAL A 219 6.73 0.72 2.51
N ARG A 220 7.86 1.33 2.90
CA ARG A 220 7.92 2.72 3.36
C ARG A 220 7.54 3.70 2.26
N GLN A 221 8.15 3.56 1.07
CA GLN A 221 7.91 4.43 -0.08
C GLN A 221 6.44 4.42 -0.50
N ASN A 222 5.84 3.24 -0.56
CA ASN A 222 4.51 3.06 -1.13
C ASN A 222 3.38 3.01 -0.07
N TYR A 223 3.70 3.22 1.22
CA TYR A 223 2.73 3.11 2.32
C TYR A 223 1.49 3.99 2.14
N ASN A 224 1.67 5.21 1.63
CA ASN A 224 0.61 6.21 1.54
C ASN A 224 -0.38 5.98 0.38
N HIS A 225 -0.09 5.07 -0.56
CA HIS A 225 -0.99 4.78 -1.69
C HIS A 225 -2.22 3.98 -1.26
N PRO A 226 -3.45 4.54 -1.35
CA PRO A 226 -4.66 3.83 -0.98
C PRO A 226 -5.01 2.65 -1.91
N CYS A 227 -4.58 2.66 -3.15
CA CYS A 227 -4.82 1.58 -4.11
C CYS A 227 -4.15 0.27 -3.70
N ILE A 228 -3.01 0.32 -3.00
CA ILE A 228 -2.34 -0.87 -2.49
C ILE A 228 -3.17 -1.45 -1.35
N ILE A 229 -3.73 -2.64 -1.57
CA ILE A 229 -4.59 -3.32 -0.61
C ILE A 229 -3.95 -4.59 -0.04
N THR A 230 -2.85 -5.07 -0.61
CA THR A 230 -2.14 -6.27 -0.20
C THR A 230 -0.66 -6.15 -0.53
N TRP A 231 0.20 -6.64 0.38
CA TRP A 231 1.62 -6.79 0.18
C TRP A 231 1.98 -8.23 -0.14
N THR A 232 2.77 -8.45 -1.19
CA THR A 232 3.18 -9.79 -1.65
C THR A 232 4.70 -9.84 -1.78
N PRO A 233 5.44 -10.16 -0.71
CA PRO A 233 6.90 -10.16 -0.77
C PRO A 233 7.49 -11.25 -1.67
N ILE A 234 6.93 -12.46 -1.69
CA ILE A 234 7.49 -13.61 -2.42
C ILE A 234 6.41 -14.22 -3.32
N ASN A 235 6.81 -14.63 -4.53
CA ASN A 235 5.99 -15.37 -5.48
C ASN A 235 6.52 -16.78 -5.69
N GLU A 236 5.64 -17.79 -5.58
CA GLU A 236 5.89 -19.18 -5.97
C GLU A 236 7.21 -19.76 -5.43
N SER A 237 7.54 -19.45 -4.20
CA SER A 237 8.77 -19.90 -3.51
C SER A 237 10.09 -19.55 -4.22
N TRP A 238 10.06 -18.57 -5.16
CA TRP A 238 11.30 -18.08 -5.76
C TRP A 238 12.19 -17.42 -4.69
N GLY A 239 13.43 -17.91 -4.57
CA GLY A 239 14.38 -17.48 -3.54
C GLY A 239 14.26 -18.24 -2.22
N VAL A 240 13.20 -19.02 -2.02
CA VAL A 240 12.96 -19.90 -0.86
C VAL A 240 12.48 -21.28 -1.31
N SER A 241 13.14 -21.84 -2.28
CA SER A 241 12.69 -23.05 -3.00
C SER A 241 12.61 -24.33 -2.16
N GLN A 242 13.08 -24.31 -0.94
CA GLN A 242 13.02 -25.42 0.02
C GLN A 242 12.23 -25.04 1.29
N VAL A 243 11.37 -24.03 1.21
CA VAL A 243 10.59 -23.51 2.35
C VAL A 243 9.74 -24.61 3.01
N GLU A 244 9.28 -25.60 2.26
CA GLU A 244 8.52 -26.75 2.77
C GLU A 244 9.31 -27.55 3.83
N THR A 245 10.62 -27.69 3.67
CA THR A 245 11.46 -28.57 4.49
C THR A 245 12.60 -27.86 5.22
N ARG A 246 13.00 -26.69 4.78
CA ARG A 246 14.18 -26.00 5.27
C ARG A 246 13.85 -24.89 6.27
N ARG A 247 14.12 -25.12 7.55
CA ARG A 247 13.79 -24.21 8.65
C ARG A 247 14.30 -22.79 8.47
N VAL A 248 15.48 -22.58 7.90
CA VAL A 248 16.04 -21.23 7.69
C VAL A 248 15.23 -20.44 6.68
N GLU A 249 14.67 -21.09 5.64
CA GLU A 249 13.79 -20.45 4.67
C GLU A 249 12.41 -20.15 5.27
N GLN A 250 11.90 -21.07 6.12
CA GLN A 250 10.68 -20.82 6.89
C GLN A 250 10.83 -19.59 7.79
N HIS A 251 11.92 -19.52 8.57
CA HIS A 251 12.18 -18.34 9.42
C HIS A 251 12.36 -17.05 8.63
N PHE A 252 12.92 -17.12 7.43
CA PHE A 252 13.03 -15.93 6.58
C PHE A 252 11.65 -15.43 6.14
N THR A 253 10.77 -16.32 5.66
CA THR A 253 9.41 -15.94 5.26
C THR A 253 8.60 -15.39 6.44
N GLU A 254 8.69 -16.02 7.63
CA GLU A 254 8.09 -15.53 8.87
C GLU A 254 8.63 -14.14 9.25
N ALA A 255 9.95 -13.94 9.15
CA ALA A 255 10.59 -12.65 9.43
C ALA A 255 10.09 -11.55 8.49
N VAL A 256 9.99 -11.81 7.19
CA VAL A 256 9.46 -10.85 6.20
C VAL A 256 8.00 -10.49 6.50
N TYR A 257 7.17 -11.47 6.86
CA TYR A 257 5.80 -11.20 7.31
C TYR A 257 5.78 -10.24 8.51
N HIS A 258 6.50 -10.57 9.58
CA HIS A 258 6.50 -9.77 10.79
C HIS A 258 7.13 -8.39 10.61
N LEU A 259 8.17 -8.25 9.78
CA LEU A 259 8.73 -6.96 9.40
C LEU A 259 7.68 -6.10 8.70
N THR A 260 6.97 -6.64 7.74
CA THR A 260 5.90 -5.93 7.03
C THR A 260 4.80 -5.49 8.01
N LYS A 261 4.30 -6.41 8.83
CA LYS A 261 3.25 -6.12 9.83
C LYS A 261 3.73 -5.13 10.91
N SER A 262 5.01 -5.10 11.25
CA SER A 262 5.55 -4.13 12.21
C SER A 262 5.51 -2.69 11.69
N PHE A 263 5.50 -2.51 10.38
CA PHE A 263 5.42 -1.20 9.72
C PHE A 263 4.01 -0.88 9.22
N ASP A 264 3.28 -1.86 8.69
CA ASP A 264 1.93 -1.72 8.15
C ASP A 264 0.96 -2.77 8.71
N MET A 265 0.18 -2.36 9.70
CA MET A 265 -0.89 -3.18 10.28
C MET A 265 -2.19 -3.14 9.48
N MET A 266 -2.33 -2.18 8.55
CA MET A 266 -3.59 -1.95 7.84
C MET A 266 -3.84 -2.94 6.71
N ARG A 267 -2.75 -3.40 6.07
CA ARG A 267 -2.85 -4.24 4.89
C ARG A 267 -2.57 -5.71 5.22
N PRO A 268 -3.31 -6.64 4.60
CA PRO A 268 -2.93 -8.04 4.55
C PRO A 268 -1.56 -8.25 3.89
N VAL A 269 -0.90 -9.32 4.31
CA VAL A 269 0.35 -9.80 3.72
C VAL A 269 0.15 -11.23 3.24
N ILE A 270 0.41 -11.48 1.97
CA ILE A 270 0.52 -12.79 1.36
C ILE A 270 2.01 -13.06 1.21
N VAL A 271 2.60 -13.79 2.15
CA VAL A 271 4.06 -13.88 2.24
C VAL A 271 4.68 -14.61 1.06
N ASN A 272 4.00 -15.63 0.53
CA ASN A 272 4.45 -16.44 -0.60
C ASN A 272 3.25 -16.77 -1.49
N ASP A 273 3.00 -15.96 -2.51
CA ASP A 273 1.81 -16.08 -3.32
C ASP A 273 1.81 -17.34 -4.19
N GLY A 274 0.74 -18.11 -4.07
CA GLY A 274 0.44 -19.28 -4.91
C GLY A 274 1.04 -20.61 -4.48
N TRP A 275 2.04 -20.63 -3.62
CA TRP A 275 2.75 -21.82 -3.15
C TRP A 275 2.71 -21.95 -1.61
N GLU A 276 3.68 -22.64 -1.03
CA GLU A 276 3.71 -22.99 0.40
C GLU A 276 3.73 -21.74 1.29
N HIS A 277 2.78 -21.64 2.20
CA HIS A 277 2.69 -20.58 3.20
C HIS A 277 3.21 -21.07 4.56
N THR A 278 4.11 -20.31 5.17
CA THR A 278 4.48 -20.48 6.59
C THR A 278 3.54 -19.68 7.49
N ILE A 279 3.35 -18.42 7.14
CA ILE A 279 2.43 -17.48 7.76
C ILE A 279 1.94 -16.49 6.71
N SER A 280 0.64 -16.24 6.64
CA SER A 280 0.04 -15.23 5.74
C SER A 280 -1.32 -14.82 6.30
N ASP A 281 -1.75 -13.61 5.98
CA ASP A 281 -3.11 -13.17 6.31
C ASP A 281 -4.13 -13.78 5.33
N ILE A 282 -3.71 -14.11 4.10
CA ILE A 282 -4.51 -14.74 3.05
C ILE A 282 -3.71 -15.90 2.48
N ILE A 283 -4.35 -17.06 2.33
CA ILE A 283 -3.79 -18.22 1.63
C ILE A 283 -4.20 -18.15 0.17
N THR A 284 -3.25 -18.31 -0.72
CA THR A 284 -3.44 -18.27 -2.17
C THR A 284 -2.97 -19.57 -2.82
N LEU A 285 -3.54 -19.86 -3.97
CA LEU A 285 -3.19 -21.02 -4.79
C LEU A 285 -3.11 -20.59 -6.24
N HIS A 286 -2.00 -20.88 -6.91
CA HIS A 286 -1.90 -20.75 -8.36
C HIS A 286 -2.33 -22.05 -9.03
N ASP A 287 -3.32 -21.94 -9.90
CA ASP A 287 -3.86 -23.05 -10.67
C ASP A 287 -3.66 -22.79 -12.16
N TYR A 288 -2.85 -23.62 -12.81
CA TYR A 288 -2.50 -23.51 -14.23
C TYR A 288 -3.39 -24.38 -15.12
N GLU A 289 -4.58 -24.81 -14.65
CA GLU A 289 -5.52 -25.59 -15.44
C GLU A 289 -6.12 -24.75 -16.57
N GLU A 290 -5.92 -25.19 -17.82
CA GLU A 290 -6.40 -24.51 -19.02
C GLU A 290 -7.82 -24.90 -19.41
N VAL A 291 -8.32 -26.05 -18.91
CA VAL A 291 -9.65 -26.55 -19.24
C VAL A 291 -10.69 -26.02 -18.25
N GLY A 292 -11.54 -25.12 -18.71
CA GLY A 292 -12.53 -24.44 -17.86
C GLY A 292 -13.46 -25.37 -17.09
N ASP A 293 -13.92 -26.49 -17.70
CA ASP A 293 -14.76 -27.48 -17.03
C ASP A 293 -14.04 -28.21 -15.89
N THR A 294 -12.75 -28.49 -16.07
CA THR A 294 -11.90 -29.07 -15.02
C THR A 294 -11.70 -28.10 -13.88
N LEU A 295 -11.38 -26.85 -14.20
CA LEU A 295 -11.23 -25.77 -13.22
C LEU A 295 -12.52 -25.56 -12.43
N TYR A 296 -13.66 -25.48 -13.13
CA TYR A 296 -14.98 -25.33 -12.50
C TYR A 296 -15.28 -26.45 -11.51
N LYS A 297 -15.07 -27.72 -11.90
CA LYS A 297 -15.29 -28.89 -11.02
C LYS A 297 -14.37 -28.86 -9.81
N ARG A 298 -13.10 -28.50 -9.98
CA ARG A 298 -12.11 -28.40 -8.90
C ARG A 298 -12.59 -27.46 -7.80
N TYR A 299 -13.09 -26.30 -8.17
CA TYR A 299 -13.52 -25.26 -7.19
C TYR A 299 -14.99 -25.32 -6.79
N THR A 300 -15.78 -26.22 -7.33
CA THR A 300 -17.17 -26.42 -6.93
C THR A 300 -17.43 -27.79 -6.30
N GLU A 301 -17.09 -28.87 -7.00
CA GLU A 301 -17.35 -30.23 -6.53
C GLU A 301 -16.29 -30.71 -5.51
N TYR A 302 -15.05 -30.27 -5.65
CA TYR A 302 -13.91 -30.66 -4.81
C TYR A 302 -13.40 -29.59 -3.86
N LYS A 303 -14.13 -28.46 -3.71
CA LYS A 303 -13.70 -27.31 -2.89
C LYS A 303 -13.31 -27.70 -1.47
N ASP A 304 -14.07 -28.62 -0.85
CA ASP A 304 -13.80 -29.04 0.52
C ASP A 304 -12.49 -29.82 0.67
N GLN A 305 -12.03 -30.47 -0.41
CA GLN A 305 -10.75 -31.16 -0.43
C GLN A 305 -9.56 -30.19 -0.56
N ILE A 306 -9.77 -29.07 -1.26
CA ILE A 306 -8.73 -28.01 -1.41
C ILE A 306 -8.59 -27.22 -0.11
N MET A 307 -9.71 -27.00 0.60
CA MET A 307 -9.77 -26.18 1.82
C MET A 307 -9.37 -26.94 3.10
N THR A 308 -9.12 -28.24 3.01
CA THR A 308 -8.78 -29.12 4.16
C THR A 308 -7.35 -29.59 4.17
N THR A 309 -6.44 -28.89 3.51
CA THR A 309 -4.99 -29.19 3.66
C THR A 309 -4.57 -28.81 5.08
N GLU A 310 -4.17 -29.83 5.84
CA GLU A 310 -3.60 -29.72 7.20
C GLU A 310 -2.26 -28.97 7.19
#